data_3f2f2eae537b4cf14d1c86e9c7c7162e
#
_entry.id   3f2f2eae537b4cf14d1c86e9c7c7162e
#
_cell.length_a   1.000
_cell.length_b   1.000
_cell.length_c   1.000
_cell.angle_alpha   90.00
_cell.angle_beta   90.00
_cell.angle_gamma   90.00
#
_symmetry.space_group_name_H-M   'P 1'
#
loop_
_entity.id
_entity.type
_entity.pdbx_description
1 polymer ?
#
loop_
_entity_poly.entity_id
_entity_poly.type
_entity_poly.pdbx_seq_one_letter_code
_entity_poly.pdbx_strand_id
1 'polypeptide(L)'
;SHTMFTRLVGQSPQGLIFPRADENFLPYTIDDAIGLALEVHPVIQVALADVDSAKFQYKQSKGVNYPTLSIEASQTWRDDANGLKGRSDETLAMLRLRYNLYNGGSDIANSENFAYQLNKAKDLREGAYQNVEEGLRLSWSALDLTLQQKEFLSNHVDSAAKTVIAY
;
A
#
# COMPACT_ATOMS: atom_id res chain seq x y z
N SER A 1 -8.67 9.63 24.49
CA SER A 1 -8.67 9.56 25.94
C SER A 1 -7.24 9.73 26.48
N HIS A 2 -7.08 10.31 27.65
CA HIS A 2 -5.79 10.60 28.30
C HIS A 2 -4.88 9.37 28.40
N THR A 3 -5.44 8.22 28.74
CA THR A 3 -4.73 6.94 28.86
C THR A 3 -4.08 6.48 27.56
N MET A 4 -4.74 6.67 26.42
CA MET A 4 -4.20 6.28 25.12
C MET A 4 -3.06 7.23 24.71
N PHE A 5 -3.19 8.52 24.97
CA PHE A 5 -2.14 9.49 24.72
C PHE A 5 -0.90 9.19 25.57
N THR A 6 -1.07 8.96 26.88
CA THR A 6 0.03 8.63 27.80
C THR A 6 0.74 7.35 27.38
N ARG A 7 0.02 6.36 26.88
CA ARG A 7 0.60 5.10 26.36
C ARG A 7 1.45 5.31 25.10
N LEU A 8 1.03 6.20 24.21
CA LEU A 8 1.72 6.43 22.92
C LEU A 8 2.88 7.43 23.05
N VAL A 9 2.72 8.46 23.90
CA VAL A 9 3.68 9.57 24.00
C VAL A 9 4.58 9.44 25.23
N GLY A 10 4.19 8.61 26.23
CA GLY A 10 4.95 8.40 27.48
C GLY A 10 4.77 9.51 28.52
N GLN A 11 3.99 10.54 28.23
CA GLN A 11 3.73 11.68 29.13
C GLN A 11 2.23 11.98 29.20
N SER A 12 1.77 12.48 30.34
CA SER A 12 0.38 12.92 30.47
C SER A 12 0.12 14.18 29.63
N PRO A 13 -1.03 14.26 28.93
CA PRO A 13 -1.35 15.43 28.14
C PRO A 13 -1.52 16.66 29.03
N GLN A 14 -0.85 17.76 28.67
CA GLN A 14 -0.94 19.05 29.32
C GLN A 14 -1.29 20.14 28.30
N GLY A 15 -2.12 21.08 28.67
CA GLY A 15 -2.45 22.24 27.85
C GLY A 15 -3.25 21.87 26.57
N LEU A 16 -4.14 20.89 26.65
CA LEU A 16 -4.99 20.50 25.51
C LEU A 16 -5.87 21.67 25.08
N ILE A 17 -5.77 22.06 23.84
CA ILE A 17 -6.61 23.07 23.19
C ILE A 17 -7.63 22.33 22.32
N PHE A 18 -8.88 22.77 22.33
CA PHE A 18 -9.88 22.28 21.39
C PHE A 18 -9.45 22.62 19.96
N PRO A 19 -9.21 21.62 19.10
CA PRO A 19 -8.86 21.90 17.72
C PRO A 19 -10.04 22.61 17.05
N ARG A 20 -9.78 23.72 16.37
CA ARG A 20 -10.76 24.31 15.45
C ARG A 20 -10.62 23.60 14.13
N ALA A 21 -11.72 23.10 13.61
CA ALA A 21 -11.75 22.58 12.24
C ALA A 21 -11.46 23.74 11.28
N ASP A 22 -10.50 23.53 10.38
CA ASP A 22 -10.24 24.48 9.31
C ASP A 22 -11.21 24.15 8.16
N GLU A 23 -12.28 24.92 8.07
CA GLU A 23 -13.35 24.72 7.07
C GLU A 23 -12.83 24.94 5.64
N ASN A 24 -11.70 25.63 5.46
CA ASN A 24 -11.09 25.85 4.15
C ASN A 24 -10.49 24.58 3.51
N PHE A 25 -10.25 23.53 4.31
CA PHE A 25 -9.76 22.23 3.81
C PHE A 25 -10.87 21.33 3.28
N LEU A 26 -12.14 21.67 3.50
CA LEU A 26 -13.25 20.84 3.02
C LEU A 26 -13.58 21.21 1.58
N PRO A 27 -13.66 20.23 0.66
CA PRO A 27 -14.20 20.43 -0.68
C PRO A 27 -15.64 20.99 -0.62
N TYR A 28 -16.01 21.80 -1.60
CA TYR A 28 -17.34 22.40 -1.62
C TYR A 28 -18.46 21.42 -1.96
N THR A 29 -18.13 20.39 -2.74
CA THR A 29 -19.10 19.36 -3.15
C THR A 29 -18.54 17.97 -2.89
N ILE A 30 -19.46 17.00 -2.79
CA ILE A 30 -19.06 15.59 -2.65
C ILE A 30 -18.31 15.10 -3.89
N ASP A 31 -18.66 15.58 -5.08
CA ASP A 31 -18.01 15.17 -6.32
C ASP A 31 -16.57 15.69 -6.40
N ASP A 32 -16.32 16.92 -5.93
CA ASP A 32 -14.94 17.44 -5.79
C ASP A 32 -14.14 16.64 -4.78
N ALA A 33 -14.77 16.26 -3.66
CA ALA A 33 -14.13 15.42 -2.63
C ALA A 33 -13.78 14.03 -3.17
N ILE A 34 -14.67 13.40 -3.94
CA ILE A 34 -14.44 12.11 -4.59
C ILE A 34 -13.29 12.25 -5.59
N GLY A 35 -13.32 13.26 -6.47
CA GLY A 35 -12.26 13.48 -7.44
C GLY A 35 -10.88 13.58 -6.80
N LEU A 36 -10.76 14.41 -5.76
CA LEU A 36 -9.52 14.56 -5.00
C LEU A 36 -9.09 13.24 -4.32
N ALA A 37 -10.03 12.54 -3.67
CA ALA A 37 -9.74 11.29 -3.00
C ALA A 37 -9.25 10.21 -3.97
N LEU A 38 -9.88 10.07 -5.13
CA LEU A 38 -9.48 9.10 -6.15
C LEU A 38 -8.06 9.37 -6.69
N GLU A 39 -7.59 10.60 -6.66
CA GLU A 39 -6.26 10.97 -7.11
C GLU A 39 -5.17 10.75 -6.04
N VAL A 40 -5.43 11.13 -4.78
CA VAL A 40 -4.37 11.20 -3.76
C VAL A 40 -4.51 10.20 -2.63
N HIS A 41 -5.60 9.43 -2.55
CA HIS A 41 -5.85 8.56 -1.40
C HIS A 41 -4.79 7.46 -1.29
N PRO A 42 -4.14 7.27 -0.11
CA PRO A 42 -3.06 6.30 0.06
C PRO A 42 -3.44 4.87 -0.31
N VAL A 43 -4.66 4.42 -0.01
CA VAL A 43 -5.14 3.07 -0.36
C VAL A 43 -5.15 2.84 -1.86
N ILE A 44 -5.51 3.86 -2.64
CA ILE A 44 -5.50 3.79 -4.11
C ILE A 44 -4.07 3.75 -4.63
N GLN A 45 -3.16 4.56 -4.06
CA GLN A 45 -1.76 4.55 -4.45
C GLN A 45 -1.10 3.19 -4.17
N VAL A 46 -1.42 2.56 -3.03
CA VAL A 46 -0.97 1.19 -2.73
C VAL A 46 -1.52 0.20 -3.76
N ALA A 47 -2.81 0.25 -4.06
CA ALA A 47 -3.42 -0.66 -5.03
C ALA A 47 -2.85 -0.50 -6.46
N LEU A 48 -2.49 0.72 -6.86
CA LEU A 48 -1.79 0.98 -8.12
C LEU A 48 -0.38 0.37 -8.12
N ALA A 49 0.38 0.54 -7.03
CA ALA A 49 1.70 -0.04 -6.89
C ALA A 49 1.66 -1.58 -6.88
N ASP A 50 0.63 -2.19 -6.29
CA ASP A 50 0.41 -3.64 -6.31
C ASP A 50 0.14 -4.17 -7.72
N VAL A 51 -0.65 -3.44 -8.53
CA VAL A 51 -0.86 -3.78 -9.95
C VAL A 51 0.45 -3.70 -10.73
N ASP A 52 1.26 -2.68 -10.51
CA ASP A 52 2.56 -2.56 -11.19
C ASP A 52 3.52 -3.67 -10.74
N SER A 53 3.56 -4.01 -9.46
CA SER A 53 4.33 -5.13 -8.94
C SER A 53 3.92 -6.45 -9.61
N ALA A 54 2.62 -6.77 -9.65
CA ALA A 54 2.11 -7.97 -10.30
C ALA A 54 2.41 -8.00 -11.81
N LYS A 55 2.37 -6.85 -12.48
CA LYS A 55 2.74 -6.69 -13.90
C LYS A 55 4.21 -7.02 -14.14
N PHE A 56 5.12 -6.55 -13.27
CA PHE A 56 6.53 -6.88 -13.37
C PHE A 56 6.81 -8.35 -13.06
N GLN A 57 6.11 -8.96 -12.09
CA GLN A 57 6.21 -10.40 -11.80
C GLN A 57 5.75 -11.24 -13.00
N TYR A 58 4.64 -10.87 -13.64
CA TYR A 58 4.21 -11.50 -14.88
C TYR A 58 5.23 -11.34 -16.02
N LYS A 59 5.82 -10.17 -16.17
CA LYS A 59 6.89 -9.94 -17.15
C LYS A 59 8.12 -10.79 -16.83
N GLN A 60 8.50 -10.90 -15.55
CA GLN A 60 9.62 -11.72 -15.08
C GLN A 60 9.37 -13.20 -15.37
N SER A 61 8.15 -13.72 -15.18
CA SER A 61 7.82 -15.13 -15.46
C SER A 61 8.06 -15.52 -16.92
N LYS A 62 7.90 -14.57 -17.85
CA LYS A 62 8.24 -14.77 -19.27
C LYS A 62 9.75 -14.79 -19.53
N GLY A 63 10.55 -14.30 -18.58
CA GLY A 63 12.01 -14.28 -18.68
C GLY A 63 12.66 -15.66 -18.80
N VAL A 64 11.97 -16.70 -18.31
CA VAL A 64 12.42 -18.11 -18.41
C VAL A 64 12.58 -18.56 -19.88
N ASN A 65 11.85 -17.94 -20.79
CA ASN A 65 11.95 -18.21 -22.22
C ASN A 65 13.18 -17.59 -22.92
N TYR A 66 14.03 -16.88 -22.16
CA TYR A 66 15.24 -16.28 -22.69
C TYR A 66 16.49 -17.00 -22.15
N PRO A 67 17.56 -17.04 -22.96
CA PRO A 67 18.82 -17.60 -22.49
C PRO A 67 19.42 -16.75 -21.37
N THR A 68 19.99 -17.41 -20.36
CA THR A 68 20.72 -16.78 -19.27
C THR A 68 22.23 -16.88 -19.59
N LEU A 69 22.90 -15.72 -19.61
CA LEU A 69 24.32 -15.63 -19.75
C LEU A 69 24.96 -15.24 -18.41
N SER A 70 25.86 -16.05 -17.89
CA SER A 70 26.59 -15.76 -16.66
C SER A 70 28.11 -15.84 -16.88
N ILE A 71 28.82 -14.95 -16.21
CA ILE A 71 30.27 -14.95 -16.13
C ILE A 71 30.64 -15.44 -14.73
N GLU A 72 31.41 -16.49 -14.67
CA GLU A 72 31.90 -17.06 -13.41
C GLU A 72 33.41 -16.93 -13.38
N ALA A 73 33.95 -16.34 -12.32
CA ALA A 73 35.39 -16.28 -12.05
C ALA A 73 35.62 -16.77 -10.64
N SER A 74 36.52 -17.72 -10.49
CA SER A 74 36.91 -18.24 -9.19
C SER A 74 38.43 -18.43 -9.12
N GLN A 75 38.96 -18.16 -7.95
CA GLN A 75 40.36 -18.45 -7.63
C GLN A 75 40.36 -19.26 -6.34
N THR A 76 41.04 -20.42 -6.41
CA THR A 76 41.15 -21.35 -5.29
C THR A 76 42.61 -21.58 -4.96
N TRP A 77 42.94 -21.30 -3.71
CA TRP A 77 44.26 -21.61 -3.15
C TRP A 77 44.13 -22.85 -2.26
N ARG A 78 44.97 -23.82 -2.51
CA ARG A 78 45.05 -25.03 -1.69
C ARG A 78 46.47 -25.23 -1.23
N ASP A 79 46.66 -25.53 0.06
CA ASP A 79 47.93 -25.87 0.67
C ASP A 79 47.75 -27.21 1.40
N ASP A 80 48.60 -28.21 1.09
CA ASP A 80 48.53 -29.56 1.66
C ASP A 80 47.13 -30.19 1.67
N ALA A 81 46.35 -30.03 0.61
CA ALA A 81 44.97 -30.49 0.54
C ALA A 81 44.87 -31.90 -0.10
N ASN A 82 43.88 -32.67 0.35
CA ASN A 82 43.55 -34.00 -0.20
C ASN A 82 44.69 -35.06 -0.17
N GLY A 83 45.60 -34.96 0.82
CA GLY A 83 46.70 -35.88 0.97
C GLY A 83 47.88 -35.68 0.03
N LEU A 84 47.85 -34.64 -0.78
CA LEU A 84 48.95 -34.16 -1.62
C LEU A 84 49.67 -33.03 -0.90
N LYS A 85 50.97 -33.16 -0.69
CA LYS A 85 51.81 -32.11 -0.13
C LYS A 85 52.18 -31.09 -1.21
N GLY A 86 51.96 -29.83 -0.88
CA GLY A 86 52.32 -28.70 -1.74
C GLY A 86 51.18 -27.75 -1.97
N ARG A 87 51.52 -26.56 -2.48
CA ARG A 87 50.60 -25.50 -2.80
C ARG A 87 50.04 -25.67 -4.21
N SER A 88 48.73 -25.56 -4.35
CA SER A 88 48.05 -25.57 -5.64
C SER A 88 47.17 -24.32 -5.74
N ASP A 89 47.44 -23.50 -6.73
CA ASP A 89 46.66 -22.29 -7.06
C ASP A 89 45.89 -22.57 -8.37
N GLU A 90 44.57 -22.44 -8.32
CA GLU A 90 43.71 -22.68 -9.48
C GLU A 90 42.91 -21.39 -9.75
N THR A 91 43.02 -20.88 -10.97
CA THR A 91 42.21 -19.75 -11.45
C THR A 91 41.30 -20.23 -12.56
N LEU A 92 40.01 -20.05 -12.40
CA LEU A 92 39.00 -20.41 -13.39
C LEU A 92 38.22 -19.17 -13.79
N ALA A 93 38.09 -18.95 -15.09
CA ALA A 93 37.14 -17.95 -15.65
C ALA A 93 36.34 -18.65 -16.75
N MET A 94 35.03 -18.58 -16.63
CA MET A 94 34.13 -19.19 -17.64
C MET A 94 32.94 -18.32 -17.97
N LEU A 95 32.51 -18.42 -19.20
CA LEU A 95 31.25 -17.87 -19.71
C LEU A 95 30.27 -19.03 -19.87
N ARG A 96 29.13 -18.94 -19.17
CA ARG A 96 28.11 -20.00 -19.20
C ARG A 96 26.84 -19.45 -19.82
N LEU A 97 26.40 -20.05 -20.93
CA LEU A 97 25.09 -19.83 -21.54
C LEU A 97 24.17 -20.97 -21.17
N ARG A 98 23.03 -20.69 -20.58
CA ARG A 98 21.99 -21.67 -20.28
C ARG A 98 20.70 -21.27 -20.95
N TYR A 99 20.13 -22.19 -21.71
CA TYR A 99 18.85 -22.01 -22.37
C TYR A 99 17.96 -23.23 -22.10
N ASN A 100 16.81 -22.98 -21.47
CA ASN A 100 15.84 -24.04 -21.20
C ASN A 100 14.88 -24.17 -22.40
N LEU A 101 14.97 -25.27 -23.12
CA LEU A 101 14.17 -25.50 -24.32
C LEU A 101 12.74 -26.00 -24.00
N TYR A 102 12.64 -26.81 -22.93
CA TYR A 102 11.36 -27.38 -22.53
C TYR A 102 11.42 -27.88 -21.08
N ASN A 103 10.41 -27.51 -20.29
CA ASN A 103 10.30 -27.88 -18.87
C ASN A 103 8.93 -28.52 -18.56
N GLY A 104 8.49 -29.46 -19.40
CA GLY A 104 7.25 -30.21 -19.16
C GLY A 104 5.99 -29.36 -19.04
N GLY A 105 5.96 -28.16 -19.64
CA GLY A 105 4.83 -27.23 -19.52
C GLY A 105 4.80 -26.38 -18.24
N SER A 106 5.72 -26.61 -17.29
CA SER A 106 5.78 -25.87 -16.01
C SER A 106 5.92 -24.37 -16.21
N ASP A 107 6.73 -23.94 -17.18
CA ASP A 107 6.98 -22.53 -17.46
C ASP A 107 5.74 -21.81 -17.99
N ILE A 108 4.93 -22.52 -18.81
CA ILE A 108 3.64 -22.02 -19.33
C ILE A 108 2.67 -21.85 -18.16
N ALA A 109 2.47 -22.92 -17.36
CA ALA A 109 1.56 -22.89 -16.22
C ALA A 109 1.95 -21.81 -15.19
N ASN A 110 3.26 -21.63 -14.96
CA ASN A 110 3.77 -20.57 -14.09
C ASN A 110 3.45 -19.17 -14.63
N SER A 111 3.64 -18.95 -15.94
CA SER A 111 3.30 -17.67 -16.58
C SER A 111 1.80 -17.39 -16.54
N GLU A 112 0.95 -18.40 -16.72
CA GLU A 112 -0.50 -18.29 -16.57
C GLU A 112 -0.89 -17.92 -15.14
N ASN A 113 -0.27 -18.55 -14.14
CA ASN A 113 -0.49 -18.20 -12.74
C ASN A 113 -0.20 -16.72 -12.47
N PHE A 114 0.93 -16.19 -12.94
CA PHE A 114 1.21 -14.76 -12.79
C PHE A 114 0.26 -13.85 -13.57
N ALA A 115 -0.28 -14.32 -14.71
CA ALA A 115 -1.33 -13.59 -15.43
C ALA A 115 -2.62 -13.50 -14.60
N TYR A 116 -3.03 -14.58 -13.93
CA TYR A 116 -4.17 -14.55 -13.01
C TYR A 116 -3.92 -13.67 -11.78
N GLN A 117 -2.71 -13.67 -11.23
CA GLN A 117 -2.34 -12.77 -10.12
C GLN A 117 -2.40 -11.30 -10.54
N LEU A 118 -1.99 -10.96 -11.75
CA LEU A 118 -2.13 -9.62 -12.31
C LEU A 118 -3.61 -9.21 -12.45
N ASN A 119 -4.47 -10.11 -12.93
CA ASN A 119 -5.89 -9.81 -13.02
C ASN A 119 -6.50 -9.62 -11.63
N LYS A 120 -6.16 -10.50 -10.67
CA LYS A 120 -6.56 -10.32 -9.26
C LYS A 120 -6.13 -8.96 -8.69
N ALA A 121 -4.91 -8.51 -8.96
CA ALA A 121 -4.44 -7.20 -8.49
C ALA A 121 -5.26 -6.05 -9.11
N LYS A 122 -5.64 -6.16 -10.38
CA LYS A 122 -6.53 -5.18 -11.03
C LYS A 122 -7.93 -5.14 -10.41
N ASP A 123 -8.50 -6.31 -10.10
CA ASP A 123 -9.82 -6.40 -9.46
C ASP A 123 -9.78 -5.82 -8.04
N LEU A 124 -8.70 -6.08 -7.28
CA LEU A 124 -8.49 -5.49 -5.96
C LEU A 124 -8.34 -3.97 -6.03
N ARG A 125 -7.66 -3.44 -7.05
CA ARG A 125 -7.59 -2.00 -7.28
C ARG A 125 -8.97 -1.40 -7.53
N GLU A 126 -9.78 -2.05 -8.35
CA GLU A 126 -11.15 -1.60 -8.61
C GLU A 126 -11.99 -1.59 -7.33
N GLY A 127 -11.87 -2.64 -6.51
CA GLY A 127 -12.48 -2.67 -5.17
C GLY A 127 -11.97 -1.56 -4.26
N ALA A 128 -10.69 -1.17 -4.35
CA ALA A 128 -10.15 -0.06 -3.58
C ALA A 128 -10.78 1.29 -3.98
N TYR A 129 -11.01 1.52 -5.27
CA TYR A 129 -11.73 2.70 -5.74
C TYR A 129 -13.15 2.76 -5.17
N GLN A 130 -13.91 1.66 -5.28
CA GLN A 130 -15.28 1.58 -4.76
C GLN A 130 -15.33 1.79 -3.25
N ASN A 131 -14.43 1.17 -2.48
CA ASN A 131 -14.38 1.32 -1.04
C ASN A 131 -14.05 2.76 -0.59
N VAL A 132 -13.16 3.45 -1.29
CA VAL A 132 -12.82 4.85 -0.99
C VAL A 132 -14.00 5.75 -1.30
N GLU A 133 -14.67 5.56 -2.44
CA GLU A 133 -15.86 6.32 -2.80
C GLU A 133 -17.00 6.11 -1.81
N GLU A 134 -17.30 4.86 -1.45
CA GLU A 134 -18.33 4.52 -0.47
C GLU A 134 -18.03 5.14 0.91
N GLY A 135 -16.79 4.98 1.40
CA GLY A 135 -16.35 5.56 2.66
C GLY A 135 -16.48 7.08 2.69
N LEU A 136 -16.18 7.74 1.57
CA LEU A 136 -16.32 9.19 1.45
C LEU A 136 -17.79 9.63 1.44
N ARG A 137 -18.66 8.92 0.70
CA ARG A 137 -20.11 9.20 0.67
C ARG A 137 -20.73 9.05 2.05
N LEU A 138 -20.35 7.99 2.79
CA LEU A 138 -20.80 7.78 4.18
C LEU A 138 -20.31 8.90 5.11
N SER A 139 -19.05 9.30 4.99
CA SER A 139 -18.47 10.37 5.80
C SER A 139 -19.13 11.73 5.51
N TRP A 140 -19.43 11.99 4.25
CA TRP A 140 -20.14 13.21 3.84
C TRP A 140 -21.56 13.25 4.39
N SER A 141 -22.30 12.15 4.31
CA SER A 141 -23.64 12.04 4.89
C SER A 141 -23.62 12.23 6.42
N ALA A 142 -22.60 11.66 7.09
CA ALA A 142 -22.42 11.85 8.52
C ALA A 142 -22.11 13.32 8.89
N LEU A 143 -21.33 14.01 8.07
CA LEU A 143 -21.04 15.43 8.25
C LEU A 143 -22.33 16.27 8.13
N ASP A 144 -23.11 16.07 7.06
CA ASP A 144 -24.37 16.76 6.85
C ASP A 144 -25.34 16.56 8.00
N LEU A 145 -25.53 15.31 8.44
CA LEU A 145 -26.36 14.98 9.59
C LEU A 145 -25.88 15.67 10.88
N THR A 146 -24.56 15.72 11.10
CA THR A 146 -23.97 16.36 12.27
C THR A 146 -24.19 17.87 12.27
N LEU A 147 -24.11 18.50 11.11
CA LEU A 147 -24.40 19.93 10.95
C LEU A 147 -25.88 20.24 11.26
N GLN A 148 -26.80 19.43 10.76
CA GLN A 148 -28.23 19.56 11.07
C GLN A 148 -28.51 19.36 12.58
N GLN A 149 -27.86 18.37 13.20
CA GLN A 149 -27.99 18.14 14.65
C GLN A 149 -27.44 19.32 15.45
N LYS A 150 -26.32 19.92 15.06
CA LYS A 150 -25.74 21.11 15.69
C LYS A 150 -26.73 22.28 15.66
N GLU A 151 -27.36 22.54 14.52
CA GLU A 151 -28.34 23.59 14.36
C GLU A 151 -29.56 23.35 15.25
N PHE A 152 -30.10 22.11 15.24
CA PHE A 152 -31.22 21.74 16.09
C PHE A 152 -30.93 21.95 17.58
N LEU A 153 -29.74 21.49 18.04
CA LEU A 153 -29.32 21.62 19.43
C LEU A 153 -29.13 23.09 19.82
N SER A 154 -28.58 23.93 18.93
CA SER A 154 -28.44 25.37 19.16
C SER A 154 -29.80 26.02 19.38
N ASN A 155 -30.76 25.75 18.51
CA ASN A 155 -32.13 26.26 18.64
C ASN A 155 -32.82 25.76 19.91
N HIS A 156 -32.57 24.53 20.33
CA HIS A 156 -33.12 23.98 21.56
C HIS A 156 -32.53 24.67 22.81
N VAL A 157 -31.23 24.93 22.84
CA VAL A 157 -30.56 25.65 23.93
C VAL A 157 -31.11 27.09 24.03
N ASP A 158 -31.24 27.79 22.91
CA ASP A 158 -31.81 29.15 22.87
C ASP A 158 -33.25 29.19 23.40
N SER A 159 -34.06 28.20 23.02
CA SER A 159 -35.44 28.07 23.48
C SER A 159 -35.53 27.80 24.98
N ALA A 160 -34.68 26.91 25.48
CA ALA A 160 -34.60 26.58 26.91
C ALA A 160 -34.14 27.80 27.72
N ALA A 161 -33.14 28.55 27.23
CA ALA A 161 -32.66 29.76 27.89
C ALA A 161 -33.77 30.84 27.98
N LYS A 162 -34.55 31.03 26.90
CA LYS A 162 -35.70 31.94 26.93
C LYS A 162 -36.76 31.52 27.94
N THR A 163 -37.01 30.22 28.07
CA THR A 163 -37.98 29.70 29.02
C THR A 163 -37.56 29.96 30.46
N VAL A 164 -36.27 29.75 30.78
CA VAL A 164 -35.72 30.03 32.14
C VAL A 164 -35.82 31.51 32.52
N ILE A 165 -35.68 32.41 31.54
CA ILE A 165 -35.77 33.86 31.80
C ILE A 165 -37.25 34.30 31.99
N ALA A 166 -38.20 33.58 31.44
CA ALA A 166 -39.64 33.93 31.49
C ALA A 166 -40.34 33.45 32.78
N TYR A 167 -39.67 32.63 33.59
CA TYR A 167 -40.10 32.16 34.91
C TYR A 167 -39.25 32.79 36.02
#